data_217d0404706cd23f54011fe4bbd1e6e0
#
_entry.id   217d0404706cd23f54011fe4bbd1e6e0
#
_cell.length_a   1.000
_cell.length_b   1.000
_cell.length_c   1.000
_cell.angle_alpha   90.00
_cell.angle_beta   90.00
_cell.angle_gamma   90.00
#
_symmetry.space_group_name_H-M   'P 1'
#
loop_
_entity.id
_entity.type
_entity.pdbx_description
1 polymer ?
#
loop_
_entity_poly.entity_id
_entity_poly.type
_entity_poly.pdbx_seq_one_letter_code
_entity_poly.pdbx_strand_id
1 'polypeptide(L)' 'MKKWQEERNYRRIYNEAGEVIANIITVDGVDVEVAEDVYLAYSQADR' A
#
# COMPACT_ATOMS: atom_id res chain seq x y z
N MET A 1 10.05 -1.74 19.61
CA MET A 1 10.09 -1.81 19.12
C MET A 1 10.15 -1.98 17.96
N LYS A 2 10.00 -2.42 17.26
CA LYS A 2 10.11 -2.59 16.24
C LYS A 2 9.10 -2.12 15.51
N LYS A 3 9.02 -1.24 14.87
CA LYS A 3 8.11 -0.70 14.17
C LYS A 3 8.39 -0.85 12.78
N TRP A 4 9.30 -1.64 12.29
CA TRP A 4 9.64 -1.77 10.90
C TRP A 4 8.45 -2.23 10.07
N GLN A 5 7.50 -2.91 10.64
CA GLN A 5 6.32 -3.31 9.90
C GLN A 5 5.40 -2.17 9.66
N GLU A 6 5.40 -1.22 10.55
CA GLU A 6 4.51 -0.12 10.41
C GLU A 6 5.04 0.92 9.48
N GLU A 7 6.26 0.72 9.01
CA GLU A 7 6.83 1.69 8.12
C GLU A 7 6.61 1.35 6.67
N ARG A 8 5.75 0.38 6.39
CA ARG A 8 5.44 0.09 5.04
C ARG A 8 4.83 1.29 4.39
N ASN A 9 5.25 1.55 3.16
CA ASN A 9 4.75 2.71 2.43
C ASN A 9 3.66 2.32 1.47
N TYR A 10 3.04 1.18 1.65
CA TYR A 10 1.95 0.75 0.78
C TYR A 10 1.04 -0.19 1.53
N ARG A 11 -0.24 -0.18 1.18
CA ARG A 11 -1.20 -1.08 1.79
C ARG A 11 -2.42 -1.16 0.89
N ARG A 12 -3.24 -2.15 1.14
CA ARG A 12 -4.47 -2.34 0.40
C ARG A 12 -5.65 -2.28 1.32
N ILE A 13 -6.76 -1.79 0.79
CA ILE A 13 -8.02 -1.71 1.51
C ILE A 13 -8.93 -2.77 0.94
N TYR A 14 -9.56 -3.55 1.81
CA TYR A 14 -10.44 -4.63 1.39
C TYR A 14 -11.86 -4.35 1.87
N ASN A 15 -12.84 -4.87 1.14
CA ASN A 15 -14.23 -4.75 1.57
C ASN A 15 -14.60 -6.01 2.34
N GLU A 16 -15.89 -6.14 2.64
CA GLU A 16 -16.36 -7.27 3.43
C GLU A 16 -16.19 -8.59 2.72
N ALA A 17 -16.19 -8.57 1.42
CA ALA A 17 -16.04 -9.79 0.65
C ALA A 17 -14.57 -10.18 0.47
N GLY A 18 -13.66 -9.36 0.98
CA GLY A 18 -12.25 -9.65 0.84
C GLY A 18 -11.67 -9.17 -0.47
N GLU A 19 -12.39 -8.35 -1.21
CA GLU A 19 -11.90 -7.83 -2.48
C GLU A 19 -11.18 -6.52 -2.28
N VAL A 20 -10.13 -6.31 -3.05
CA VAL A 20 -9.36 -5.09 -2.97
C VAL A 20 -10.16 -3.96 -3.58
N ILE A 21 -10.40 -2.91 -2.80
CA ILE A 21 -11.15 -1.77 -3.30
C ILE A 21 -10.27 -0.54 -3.44
N ALA A 22 -9.08 -0.56 -2.90
CA ALA A 22 -8.18 0.57 -3.04
C ALA A 22 -6.76 0.12 -2.77
N ASN A 23 -5.82 0.74 -3.46
CA ASN A 23 -4.40 0.51 -3.24
C ASN A 23 -3.81 1.84 -2.83
N ILE A 24 -3.17 1.87 -1.69
CA ILE A 24 -2.67 3.11 -1.12
C ILE A 24 -1.16 3.05 -0.98
N ILE A 25 -0.48 4.11 -1.34
CA ILE A 25 0.94 4.23 -1.04
C ILE A 25 1.11 5.53 -0.26
N THR A 26 2.14 5.54 0.58
CA THR A 26 2.43 6.70 1.41
C THR A 26 3.67 7.40 0.87
N VAL A 27 3.51 8.66 0.53
CA VAL A 27 4.62 9.47 0.01
C VAL A 27 4.75 10.69 0.90
N ASP A 28 5.91 10.85 1.52
CA ASP A 28 6.16 11.99 2.40
C ASP A 28 5.10 12.10 3.47
N GLY A 29 4.66 10.96 3.98
CA GLY A 29 3.67 10.97 5.04
C GLY A 29 2.24 11.18 4.58
N VAL A 30 2.02 11.20 3.28
CA VAL A 30 0.68 11.41 2.74
C VAL A 30 0.23 10.14 2.02
N ASP A 31 -0.96 9.67 2.34
CA ASP A 31 -1.52 8.48 1.71
C ASP A 31 -2.12 8.88 0.37
N VAL A 32 -1.76 8.16 -0.67
CA VAL A 32 -2.24 8.43 -2.02
C VAL A 32 -2.81 7.15 -2.60
N GLU A 33 -4.02 7.24 -3.15
CA GLU A 33 -4.62 6.09 -3.78
C GLU A 33 -4.09 5.96 -5.20
N VAL A 34 -3.70 4.74 -5.58
CA VAL A 34 -3.11 4.50 -6.89
C VAL A 34 -3.77 3.28 -7.52
N ALA A 35 -3.54 3.11 -8.81
CA ALA A 35 -4.04 1.94 -9.51
C ALA A 35 -3.26 0.71 -9.10
N GLU A 36 -3.82 -0.46 -9.39
CA GLU A 36 -3.21 -1.70 -8.95
C GLU A 36 -1.85 -1.90 -9.61
N ASP A 37 -1.72 -1.58 -10.88
CA ASP A 37 -0.44 -1.78 -11.55
C ASP A 37 0.63 -0.89 -10.95
N VAL A 38 0.27 0.30 -10.53
CA VAL A 38 1.22 1.18 -9.88
C VAL A 38 1.60 0.61 -8.52
N TYR A 39 0.61 0.10 -7.80
CA TYR A 39 0.87 -0.48 -6.50
C TYR A 39 1.81 -1.68 -6.61
N LEU A 40 1.57 -2.54 -7.59
CA LEU A 40 2.39 -3.71 -7.75
C LEU A 40 3.82 -3.34 -8.13
N ALA A 41 3.98 -2.37 -9.01
CA ALA A 41 5.30 -1.93 -9.38
C ALA A 41 6.04 -1.35 -8.20
N TYR A 42 5.33 -0.59 -7.38
CA TYR A 42 5.93 0.03 -6.23
C TYR A 42 6.38 -1.01 -5.21
N SER A 43 5.50 -1.96 -4.91
CA SER A 43 5.82 -2.95 -3.90
C SER A 43 6.90 -3.91 -4.38
N GLN A 44 6.94 -4.20 -5.68
CA GLN A 44 7.97 -5.07 -6.19
C GLN A 44 9.32 -4.39 -6.22
N ALA A 45 9.34 -3.10 -6.44
CA ALA A 45 10.59 -2.38 -6.47
C ALA A 45 11.23 -2.35 -5.09
N ASP A 46 10.45 -2.65 -4.09
CA ASP A 46 10.94 -2.64 -2.73
C ASP A 46 11.75 -3.88 -2.41
N ARG A 47 11.81 -4.82 -3.31
CA ARG A 47 12.56 -6.02 -3.07
C ARG A 47 13.99 -5.85 -3.52
#